data_0d51303b78109e0f4c17f417a7f96f84
#
_entry.id   0d51303b78109e0f4c17f417a7f96f84
#
_cell.length_a   1.000
_cell.length_b   1.000
_cell.length_c   1.000
_cell.angle_alpha   90.00
_cell.angle_beta   90.00
_cell.angle_gamma   90.00
#
_symmetry.space_group_name_H-M   'P 1'
#
loop_
_entity.id
_entity.type
_entity.pdbx_description
1 polymer ?
#
loop_
_entity_poly.entity_id
_entity_poly.type
_entity_poly.pdbx_seq_one_letter_code
_entity_poly.pdbx_strand_id
1 'polypeptide(L)'
;AIAYEIDSGELIDPFSGLKDLANGVITTPDDPIISFSDDPLRMLRVCRFVSTHGFTPDDKTYIAIKDNIERIKIVSVERVRGELVKLLVGENPSLGLRVFVESGLSLYVMPELNELKMEVDPNHHHKDVYEHTLTVVDRVSPNAISRLSALLHDVGKPKTKGIENDKVHFRHHEVVGAKMSKEILKNLKFDKKTIQAVAHLVEQHLRPHTFKMGWSDSAVRRYIVDAGEYMAELNELVRADVTTKNKEKEKEIFDNLDLMEKRIEEVKEKEEISKLRPPLTGDEVMKLFNLQPGPRVGEIMKALYEQRINGGEVSKEEAITLAKKIYENK
;
A
#
# COMPACT_ATOMS: atom_id res chain seq x y z
N ALA A 1 18.26 24.84 16.79
CA ALA A 1 19.03 23.67 17.25
C ALA A 1 19.35 23.88 18.74
N ILE A 2 19.09 22.85 19.53
CA ILE A 2 19.36 22.84 20.96
C ILE A 2 20.64 22.03 21.16
N ALA A 3 21.57 22.52 21.93
CA ALA A 3 22.81 21.85 22.27
C ALA A 3 22.95 21.72 23.80
N TYR A 4 23.70 20.73 24.24
CA TYR A 4 24.03 20.52 25.64
C TYR A 4 25.54 20.55 25.78
N GLU A 5 26.05 21.48 26.59
CA GLU A 5 27.49 21.57 26.89
C GLU A 5 27.85 20.48 27.90
N ILE A 6 28.77 19.60 27.51
CA ILE A 6 29.06 18.39 28.29
C ILE A 6 29.74 18.73 29.63
N ASP A 7 30.63 19.74 29.63
CA ASP A 7 31.45 20.08 30.80
C ASP A 7 30.69 20.87 31.87
N SER A 8 29.86 21.85 31.43
CA SER A 8 29.11 22.71 32.35
C SER A 8 27.72 22.19 32.66
N GLY A 9 27.19 21.28 31.84
CA GLY A 9 25.80 20.86 31.93
C GLY A 9 24.78 21.91 31.46
N GLU A 10 25.26 22.96 30.78
CA GLU A 10 24.41 24.06 30.33
C GLU A 10 23.68 23.69 29.03
N LEU A 11 22.40 24.06 28.96
CA LEU A 11 21.58 23.91 27.76
C LEU A 11 21.66 25.20 26.93
N ILE A 12 22.15 25.08 25.70
CA ILE A 12 22.31 26.17 24.76
C ILE A 12 21.18 26.12 23.74
N ASP A 13 20.27 27.10 23.76
CA ASP A 13 19.12 27.20 22.85
C ASP A 13 19.04 28.60 22.21
N PRO A 14 19.91 28.90 21.24
CA PRO A 14 20.00 30.23 20.64
C PRO A 14 18.79 30.60 19.77
N PHE A 15 17.93 29.64 19.42
CA PHE A 15 16.79 29.83 18.53
C PHE A 15 15.43 29.60 19.22
N SER A 16 15.41 29.54 20.55
CA SER A 16 14.17 29.28 21.33
C SER A 16 13.46 27.96 20.97
N GLY A 17 14.24 26.94 20.55
CA GLY A 17 13.70 25.65 20.13
C GLY A 17 12.97 24.90 21.25
N LEU A 18 13.34 25.13 22.54
CA LEU A 18 12.59 24.60 23.69
C LEU A 18 11.17 25.14 23.75
N LYS A 19 10.99 26.42 23.44
CA LYS A 19 9.67 27.05 23.40
C LYS A 19 8.84 26.47 22.25
N ASP A 20 9.44 26.32 21.07
CA ASP A 20 8.77 25.73 19.90
C ASP A 20 8.39 24.27 20.18
N LEU A 21 9.30 23.51 20.79
CA LEU A 21 9.05 22.12 21.21
C LEU A 21 7.89 22.04 22.21
N ALA A 22 7.86 22.91 23.21
CA ALA A 22 6.79 22.94 24.23
C ALA A 22 5.43 23.32 23.63
N ASN A 23 5.42 24.14 22.58
CA ASN A 23 4.20 24.57 21.88
C ASN A 23 3.81 23.65 20.73
N GLY A 24 4.61 22.64 20.38
CA GLY A 24 4.36 21.76 19.24
C GLY A 24 4.44 22.48 17.89
N VAL A 25 5.32 23.48 17.77
CA VAL A 25 5.47 24.30 16.57
C VAL A 25 6.74 23.92 15.82
N ILE A 26 6.65 23.85 14.50
CA ILE A 26 7.80 23.63 13.61
C ILE A 26 8.23 24.96 13.01
N THR A 27 9.45 25.37 13.33
CA THR A 27 10.12 26.52 12.76
C THR A 27 11.50 26.13 12.21
N THR A 28 12.15 27.03 11.50
CA THR A 28 13.55 26.88 11.10
C THR A 28 14.44 27.79 11.96
N PRO A 29 15.70 27.39 12.25
CA PRO A 29 16.63 28.24 13.01
C PRO A 29 16.85 29.63 12.38
N ASP A 30 16.95 29.64 11.05
CA ASP A 30 17.09 30.84 10.23
C ASP A 30 15.78 31.10 9.45
N ASP A 31 15.80 32.13 8.62
CA ASP A 31 14.69 32.42 7.70
C ASP A 31 14.36 31.13 6.90
N PRO A 32 13.08 30.68 6.88
CA PRO A 32 12.71 29.44 6.24
C PRO A 32 12.97 29.43 4.73
N ILE A 33 12.94 30.60 4.04
CA ILE A 33 13.27 30.69 2.63
C ILE A 33 14.74 30.33 2.42
N ILE A 34 15.65 30.89 3.24
CA ILE A 34 17.07 30.56 3.19
C ILE A 34 17.28 29.08 3.54
N SER A 35 16.67 28.61 4.62
CA SER A 35 16.79 27.23 5.09
C SER A 35 16.37 26.21 4.02
N PHE A 36 15.28 26.45 3.31
CA PHE A 36 14.79 25.55 2.25
C PHE A 36 15.57 25.74 0.93
N SER A 37 16.16 26.89 0.71
CA SER A 37 17.09 27.12 -0.39
C SER A 37 18.39 26.31 -0.20
N ASP A 38 18.92 26.22 1.02
CA ASP A 38 20.13 25.47 1.33
C ASP A 38 19.94 23.96 1.22
N ASP A 39 18.87 23.43 1.83
CA ASP A 39 18.50 22.01 1.71
C ASP A 39 16.99 21.86 1.52
N PRO A 40 16.51 21.75 0.27
CA PRO A 40 15.08 21.60 -0.03
C PRO A 40 14.41 20.37 0.58
N LEU A 41 15.18 19.35 0.98
CA LEU A 41 14.62 18.19 1.68
C LEU A 41 13.98 18.58 3.03
N ARG A 42 14.39 19.70 3.60
CA ARG A 42 13.80 20.22 4.86
C ARG A 42 12.29 20.45 4.72
N MET A 43 11.79 20.77 3.53
CA MET A 43 10.34 20.87 3.27
C MET A 43 9.61 19.55 3.53
N LEU A 44 10.15 18.41 3.06
CA LEU A 44 9.60 17.08 3.38
C LEU A 44 9.79 16.72 4.86
N ARG A 45 10.86 17.19 5.49
CA ARG A 45 11.07 17.00 6.94
C ARG A 45 10.00 17.70 7.76
N VAL A 46 9.49 18.86 7.32
CA VAL A 46 8.33 19.49 7.96
C VAL A 46 7.14 18.55 7.94
N CYS A 47 6.76 18.00 6.77
CA CYS A 47 5.67 17.05 6.65
C CYS A 47 5.89 15.81 7.55
N ARG A 48 7.12 15.31 7.62
CA ARG A 48 7.49 14.20 8.51
C ARG A 48 7.31 14.58 9.99
N PHE A 49 7.77 15.75 10.44
CA PHE A 49 7.62 16.14 11.85
C PHE A 49 6.16 16.35 12.24
N VAL A 50 5.32 16.84 11.32
CA VAL A 50 3.86 16.86 11.53
C VAL A 50 3.36 15.42 11.76
N SER A 51 3.76 14.47 10.93
CA SER A 51 3.36 13.07 11.09
C SER A 51 3.90 12.42 12.36
N THR A 52 5.19 12.61 12.67
CA THR A 52 5.84 11.88 13.77
C THR A 52 5.56 12.46 15.15
N HIS A 53 5.23 13.75 15.25
CA HIS A 53 5.08 14.44 16.53
C HIS A 53 3.73 15.15 16.68
N GLY A 54 2.91 15.24 15.63
CA GLY A 54 1.67 16.01 15.64
C GLY A 54 1.89 17.51 15.71
N PHE A 55 3.11 17.99 15.40
CA PHE A 55 3.46 19.41 15.45
C PHE A 55 2.89 20.16 14.23
N THR A 56 2.70 21.46 14.39
CA THR A 56 2.18 22.31 13.31
C THR A 56 3.27 23.27 12.81
N PRO A 57 3.52 23.38 11.50
CA PRO A 57 4.42 24.41 10.99
C PRO A 57 3.82 25.79 11.22
N ASP A 58 4.65 26.77 11.59
CA ASP A 58 4.21 28.16 11.63
C ASP A 58 3.91 28.68 10.22
N ASP A 59 3.16 29.79 10.12
CA ASP A 59 2.72 30.35 8.84
C ASP A 59 3.90 30.70 7.91
N LYS A 60 5.00 31.19 8.47
CA LYS A 60 6.19 31.57 7.69
C LYS A 60 6.84 30.33 7.07
N THR A 61 7.01 29.29 7.87
CA THR A 61 7.54 27.99 7.42
C THR A 61 6.64 27.37 6.35
N TYR A 62 5.31 27.41 6.55
CA TYR A 62 4.36 26.84 5.59
C TYR A 62 4.34 27.63 4.26
N ILE A 63 4.38 28.97 4.29
CA ILE A 63 4.44 29.80 3.08
C ILE A 63 5.77 29.56 2.35
N ALA A 64 6.89 29.52 3.07
CA ALA A 64 8.19 29.28 2.48
C ALA A 64 8.31 27.91 1.78
N ILE A 65 7.56 26.87 2.20
CA ILE A 65 7.48 25.61 1.46
C ILE A 65 6.92 25.88 0.05
N LYS A 66 5.82 26.63 -0.05
CA LYS A 66 5.18 26.91 -1.35
C LYS A 66 6.09 27.73 -2.27
N ASP A 67 6.82 28.68 -1.72
CA ASP A 67 7.73 29.56 -2.48
C ASP A 67 8.99 28.83 -2.99
N ASN A 68 9.42 27.75 -2.29
CA ASN A 68 10.61 26.99 -2.63
C ASN A 68 10.35 25.62 -3.22
N ILE A 69 9.09 25.27 -3.46
CA ILE A 69 8.64 23.91 -3.77
C ILE A 69 9.36 23.27 -4.95
N GLU A 70 9.64 24.03 -6.01
CA GLU A 70 10.32 23.52 -7.20
C GLU A 70 11.74 23.00 -6.94
N ARG A 71 12.37 23.53 -5.89
CA ARG A 71 13.72 23.11 -5.53
C ARG A 71 13.81 21.68 -5.04
N ILE A 72 12.69 21.03 -4.71
CA ILE A 72 12.67 19.62 -4.34
C ILE A 72 13.22 18.72 -5.47
N LYS A 73 13.15 19.19 -6.73
CA LYS A 73 13.66 18.49 -7.92
C LYS A 73 15.17 18.23 -7.88
N ILE A 74 15.95 19.06 -7.14
CA ILE A 74 17.41 18.86 -7.04
C ILE A 74 17.81 17.85 -5.98
N VAL A 75 16.86 17.43 -5.13
CA VAL A 75 17.12 16.43 -4.09
C VAL A 75 17.11 15.04 -4.69
N SER A 76 18.07 14.21 -4.29
CA SER A 76 18.09 12.81 -4.77
C SER A 76 16.85 12.05 -4.34
N VAL A 77 16.34 11.21 -5.23
CA VAL A 77 15.10 10.44 -5.02
C VAL A 77 15.20 9.56 -3.78
N GLU A 78 16.39 9.03 -3.49
CA GLU A 78 16.63 8.19 -2.31
C GLU A 78 16.44 8.96 -1.01
N ARG A 79 16.87 10.23 -0.96
CA ARG A 79 16.63 11.10 0.20
C ARG A 79 15.16 11.42 0.36
N VAL A 80 14.48 11.75 -0.75
CA VAL A 80 13.03 11.99 -0.80
C VAL A 80 12.27 10.76 -0.29
N ARG A 81 12.58 9.56 -0.83
CA ARG A 81 12.00 8.29 -0.37
C ARG A 81 12.20 8.09 1.14
N GLY A 82 13.42 8.34 1.63
CA GLY A 82 13.73 8.18 3.06
C GLY A 82 12.86 9.03 3.97
N GLU A 83 12.60 10.29 3.62
CA GLU A 83 11.70 11.15 4.39
C GLU A 83 10.22 10.76 4.21
N LEU A 84 9.80 10.36 3.00
CA LEU A 84 8.44 9.89 2.75
C LEU A 84 8.11 8.63 3.57
N VAL A 85 9.03 7.64 3.63
CA VAL A 85 8.82 6.46 4.47
C VAL A 85 8.70 6.83 5.94
N LYS A 86 9.57 7.71 6.46
CA LYS A 86 9.49 8.17 7.85
C LYS A 86 8.19 8.95 8.14
N LEU A 87 7.68 9.68 7.16
CA LEU A 87 6.38 10.34 7.25
C LEU A 87 5.28 9.28 7.38
N LEU A 88 5.28 8.28 6.50
CA LEU A 88 4.24 7.24 6.47
C LEU A 88 4.21 6.38 7.73
N VAL A 89 5.35 6.06 8.32
CA VAL A 89 5.43 5.25 9.54
C VAL A 89 5.31 6.06 10.84
N GLY A 90 5.08 7.37 10.75
CA GLY A 90 4.81 8.23 11.90
C GLY A 90 3.49 7.90 12.61
N GLU A 91 3.28 8.49 13.77
CA GLU A 91 2.07 8.29 14.58
C GLU A 91 0.81 8.91 13.96
N ASN A 92 0.97 10.00 13.21
CA ASN A 92 -0.12 10.78 12.61
C ASN A 92 0.11 10.98 11.11
N PRO A 93 0.22 9.91 10.30
CA PRO A 93 0.62 10.03 8.89
C PRO A 93 -0.37 10.85 8.06
N SER A 94 -1.66 10.82 8.36
CA SER A 94 -2.67 11.62 7.66
C SER A 94 -2.40 13.12 7.80
N LEU A 95 -1.97 13.59 8.99
CA LEU A 95 -1.62 15.01 9.20
C LEU A 95 -0.43 15.41 8.34
N GLY A 96 0.63 14.59 8.33
CA GLY A 96 1.82 14.83 7.49
C GLY A 96 1.50 14.80 6.00
N LEU A 97 0.65 13.86 5.55
CA LEU A 97 0.19 13.74 4.17
C LEU A 97 -0.67 14.94 3.74
N ARG A 98 -1.48 15.51 4.65
CA ARG A 98 -2.23 16.74 4.37
C ARG A 98 -1.27 17.89 4.05
N VAL A 99 -0.30 18.14 4.92
CA VAL A 99 0.71 19.18 4.67
C VAL A 99 1.46 18.91 3.36
N PHE A 100 1.82 17.66 3.08
CA PHE A 100 2.50 17.23 1.86
C PHE A 100 1.68 17.56 0.59
N VAL A 101 0.37 17.30 0.61
CA VAL A 101 -0.51 17.53 -0.54
C VAL A 101 -0.95 18.99 -0.64
N GLU A 102 -1.31 19.64 0.47
CA GLU A 102 -1.81 21.03 0.48
C GLU A 102 -0.71 22.07 0.21
N SER A 103 0.54 21.78 0.59
CA SER A 103 1.67 22.61 0.21
C SER A 103 2.04 22.50 -1.26
N GLY A 104 1.57 21.45 -1.96
CA GLY A 104 1.91 21.15 -3.35
C GLY A 104 3.16 20.28 -3.53
N LEU A 105 3.87 19.90 -2.46
CA LEU A 105 5.06 19.03 -2.54
C LEU A 105 4.77 17.70 -3.24
N SER A 106 3.57 17.16 -3.04
CA SER A 106 3.12 15.93 -3.69
C SER A 106 3.13 16.00 -5.21
N LEU A 107 2.89 17.18 -5.82
CA LEU A 107 2.90 17.35 -7.28
C LEU A 107 4.27 17.00 -7.90
N TYR A 108 5.34 17.15 -7.12
CA TYR A 108 6.71 16.88 -7.57
C TYR A 108 7.24 15.50 -7.15
N VAL A 109 6.63 14.88 -6.15
CA VAL A 109 7.12 13.63 -5.55
C VAL A 109 6.20 12.45 -5.89
N MET A 110 4.89 12.63 -5.78
CA MET A 110 3.85 11.63 -6.01
C MET A 110 2.55 12.34 -6.46
N PRO A 111 2.50 12.83 -7.71
CA PRO A 111 1.37 13.63 -8.21
C PRO A 111 0.05 12.87 -8.19
N GLU A 112 0.07 11.55 -8.24
CA GLU A 112 -1.11 10.69 -8.22
C GLU A 112 -1.98 10.89 -6.97
N LEU A 113 -1.40 11.31 -5.86
CA LEU A 113 -2.17 11.62 -4.64
C LEU A 113 -3.11 12.81 -4.82
N ASN A 114 -2.75 13.76 -5.68
CA ASN A 114 -3.60 14.90 -5.97
C ASN A 114 -4.80 14.50 -6.84
N GLU A 115 -4.64 13.49 -7.69
CA GLU A 115 -5.71 12.94 -8.52
C GLU A 115 -6.81 12.28 -7.67
N LEU A 116 -6.49 11.83 -6.45
CA LEU A 116 -7.47 11.26 -5.51
C LEU A 116 -8.46 12.30 -4.96
N LYS A 117 -8.13 13.59 -5.01
CA LYS A 117 -9.07 14.70 -4.75
C LYS A 117 -10.05 14.85 -5.90
N MET A 118 -10.85 13.84 -6.09
CA MET A 118 -11.85 13.80 -7.17
C MET A 118 -13.08 14.60 -6.78
N GLU A 119 -13.66 15.31 -7.75
CA GLU A 119 -15.03 15.82 -7.58
C GLU A 119 -15.95 14.65 -7.29
N VAL A 120 -16.61 14.72 -6.16
CA VAL A 120 -17.58 13.74 -5.71
C VAL A 120 -18.75 13.75 -6.69
N ASP A 121 -19.37 12.60 -6.90
CA ASP A 121 -20.65 12.44 -7.60
C ASP A 121 -21.63 13.55 -7.17
N PRO A 122 -22.29 14.27 -8.10
CA PRO A 122 -23.30 15.29 -7.79
C PRO A 122 -24.37 14.85 -6.79
N ASN A 123 -24.60 13.54 -6.68
CA ASN A 123 -25.55 12.92 -5.75
C ASN A 123 -24.94 12.54 -4.38
N HIS A 124 -23.70 12.93 -4.09
CA HIS A 124 -22.99 12.72 -2.81
C HIS A 124 -22.92 11.25 -2.31
N HIS A 125 -23.01 10.28 -3.20
CA HIS A 125 -23.00 8.85 -2.81
C HIS A 125 -21.59 8.28 -2.62
N HIS A 126 -20.55 8.94 -3.14
CA HIS A 126 -19.17 8.52 -2.96
C HIS A 126 -18.44 9.43 -1.98
N LYS A 127 -17.71 8.82 -1.06
CA LYS A 127 -16.77 9.53 -0.17
C LYS A 127 -15.65 10.13 -1.01
N ASP A 128 -15.10 11.25 -0.53
CA ASP A 128 -13.83 11.77 -1.03
C ASP A 128 -12.77 10.67 -0.92
N VAL A 129 -12.23 10.25 -2.08
CA VAL A 129 -11.26 9.14 -2.15
C VAL A 129 -9.97 9.50 -1.41
N TYR A 130 -9.57 10.77 -1.45
CA TYR A 130 -8.39 11.24 -0.71
C TYR A 130 -8.57 11.14 0.81
N GLU A 131 -9.69 11.66 1.35
CA GLU A 131 -9.99 11.58 2.78
C GLU A 131 -10.17 10.14 3.27
N HIS A 132 -10.75 9.30 2.43
CA HIS A 132 -10.84 7.87 2.69
C HIS A 132 -9.44 7.26 2.76
N THR A 133 -8.57 7.52 1.78
CA THR A 133 -7.19 7.01 1.75
C THR A 133 -6.42 7.43 3.00
N LEU A 134 -6.52 8.68 3.44
CA LEU A 134 -5.88 9.14 4.67
C LEU A 134 -6.35 8.35 5.90
N THR A 135 -7.67 8.09 5.98
CA THR A 135 -8.25 7.30 7.06
C THR A 135 -7.71 5.86 7.07
N VAL A 136 -7.59 5.24 5.90
CA VAL A 136 -7.05 3.87 5.77
C VAL A 136 -5.58 3.84 6.16
N VAL A 137 -4.80 4.84 5.73
CA VAL A 137 -3.37 4.96 6.11
C VAL A 137 -3.21 5.04 7.63
N ASP A 138 -4.02 5.80 8.35
CA ASP A 138 -3.93 5.91 9.82
C ASP A 138 -4.24 4.59 10.54
N ARG A 139 -5.08 3.74 9.96
CA ARG A 139 -5.58 2.51 10.58
C ARG A 139 -4.67 1.29 10.47
N VAL A 140 -3.76 1.27 9.49
CA VAL A 140 -2.85 0.14 9.30
C VAL A 140 -1.58 0.28 10.13
N SER A 141 -0.91 -0.83 10.39
CA SER A 141 0.34 -0.90 11.15
C SER A 141 1.42 0.05 10.62
N PRO A 142 2.24 0.65 11.50
CA PRO A 142 3.25 1.65 11.13
C PRO A 142 4.51 1.00 10.52
N ASN A 143 4.34 0.17 9.50
CA ASN A 143 5.42 -0.37 8.69
C ASN A 143 5.29 0.10 7.23
N ALA A 144 6.40 0.11 6.50
CA ALA A 144 6.44 0.69 5.16
C ALA A 144 5.50 -0.01 4.17
N ILE A 145 5.39 -1.35 4.22
CA ILE A 145 4.56 -2.12 3.28
C ILE A 145 3.08 -1.83 3.52
N SER A 146 2.59 -1.97 4.77
CA SER A 146 1.18 -1.69 5.11
C SER A 146 0.80 -0.24 4.79
N ARG A 147 1.64 0.75 5.18
CA ARG A 147 1.36 2.17 4.95
C ARG A 147 1.38 2.57 3.47
N LEU A 148 2.32 2.04 2.68
CA LEU A 148 2.35 2.26 1.23
C LEU A 148 1.17 1.59 0.53
N SER A 149 0.79 0.39 0.95
CA SER A 149 -0.37 -0.31 0.40
C SER A 149 -1.66 0.44 0.68
N ALA A 150 -1.83 0.94 1.91
CA ALA A 150 -2.96 1.79 2.29
C ALA A 150 -2.98 3.11 1.51
N LEU A 151 -1.82 3.74 1.28
CA LEU A 151 -1.74 4.98 0.51
C LEU A 151 -2.09 4.79 -0.97
N LEU A 152 -1.80 3.61 -1.52
CA LEU A 152 -1.91 3.35 -2.96
C LEU A 152 -3.07 2.42 -3.33
N HIS A 153 -3.85 1.87 -2.37
CA HIS A 153 -4.89 0.87 -2.68
C HIS A 153 -5.92 1.40 -3.69
N ASP A 154 -6.26 2.66 -3.60
CA ASP A 154 -7.26 3.33 -4.43
C ASP A 154 -6.67 4.22 -5.54
N VAL A 155 -5.35 4.21 -5.74
CA VAL A 155 -4.67 5.09 -6.72
C VAL A 155 -5.15 4.88 -8.17
N GLY A 156 -5.76 3.76 -8.46
CA GLY A 156 -6.35 3.45 -9.77
C GLY A 156 -7.73 4.08 -10.02
N LYS A 157 -8.44 4.55 -8.98
CA LYS A 157 -9.81 5.08 -9.09
C LYS A 157 -9.95 6.25 -10.07
N PRO A 158 -9.08 7.27 -10.06
CA PRO A 158 -9.18 8.38 -11.01
C PRO A 158 -9.16 7.92 -12.48
N LYS A 159 -8.34 6.93 -12.80
CA LYS A 159 -8.18 6.40 -14.18
C LYS A 159 -9.27 5.41 -14.60
N THR A 160 -10.04 4.89 -13.65
CA THR A 160 -11.09 3.89 -13.90
C THR A 160 -12.48 4.40 -13.62
N LYS A 161 -12.60 5.71 -13.29
CA LYS A 161 -13.91 6.35 -13.10
C LYS A 161 -14.75 6.24 -14.35
N GLY A 162 -15.93 5.64 -14.21
CA GLY A 162 -16.96 5.58 -15.25
C GLY A 162 -18.32 5.94 -14.68
N ILE A 163 -19.26 6.30 -15.55
CA ILE A 163 -20.64 6.60 -15.19
C ILE A 163 -21.54 5.67 -16.02
N GLU A 164 -22.39 4.92 -15.35
CA GLU A 164 -23.37 4.02 -15.97
C GLU A 164 -24.70 4.10 -15.20
N ASN A 165 -25.80 4.39 -15.89
CA ASN A 165 -27.11 4.60 -15.27
C ASN A 165 -27.08 5.62 -14.11
N ASP A 166 -26.45 6.76 -14.31
CA ASP A 166 -26.25 7.83 -13.34
C ASP A 166 -25.51 7.40 -12.05
N LYS A 167 -24.82 6.25 -12.08
CA LYS A 167 -24.00 5.77 -10.98
C LYS A 167 -22.53 5.78 -11.36
N VAL A 168 -21.71 6.34 -10.49
CA VAL A 168 -20.24 6.29 -10.62
C VAL A 168 -19.75 4.91 -10.24
N HIS A 169 -18.81 4.38 -11.01
CA HIS A 169 -18.13 3.12 -10.73
C HIS A 169 -16.62 3.25 -11.00
N PHE A 170 -15.84 2.33 -10.41
CA PHE A 170 -14.37 2.26 -10.53
C PHE A 170 -13.93 0.82 -10.84
N ARG A 171 -14.43 0.28 -11.96
CA ARG A 171 -14.20 -1.14 -12.32
C ARG A 171 -12.70 -1.38 -12.57
N HIS A 172 -12.18 -2.44 -11.96
CA HIS A 172 -10.78 -2.87 -12.10
C HIS A 172 -9.74 -1.85 -11.62
N HIS A 173 -10.12 -0.95 -10.68
CA HIS A 173 -9.18 0.01 -10.12
C HIS A 173 -8.04 -0.69 -9.34
N GLU A 174 -8.28 -1.87 -8.79
CA GLU A 174 -7.27 -2.70 -8.12
C GLU A 174 -6.17 -3.14 -9.09
N VAL A 175 -6.52 -3.56 -10.32
CA VAL A 175 -5.57 -4.00 -11.34
C VAL A 175 -4.79 -2.81 -11.90
N VAL A 176 -5.49 -1.71 -12.19
CA VAL A 176 -4.87 -0.47 -12.66
C VAL A 176 -3.99 0.14 -11.58
N GLY A 177 -4.49 0.18 -10.33
CA GLY A 177 -3.77 0.66 -9.16
C GLY A 177 -2.49 -0.12 -8.88
N ALA A 178 -2.51 -1.44 -9.00
CA ALA A 178 -1.31 -2.27 -8.85
C ALA A 178 -0.23 -1.94 -9.89
N LYS A 179 -0.61 -1.68 -11.15
CA LYS A 179 0.34 -1.24 -12.19
C LYS A 179 0.91 0.14 -11.88
N MET A 180 0.03 1.09 -11.50
CA MET A 180 0.45 2.44 -11.11
C MET A 180 1.37 2.40 -9.90
N SER A 181 1.06 1.60 -8.87
CA SER A 181 1.90 1.44 -7.68
C SER A 181 3.30 0.94 -8.01
N LYS A 182 3.45 0.00 -8.96
CA LYS A 182 4.76 -0.46 -9.43
C LYS A 182 5.59 0.68 -10.03
N GLU A 183 4.98 1.51 -10.88
CA GLU A 183 5.68 2.62 -11.52
C GLU A 183 6.02 3.74 -10.52
N ILE A 184 5.08 4.10 -9.64
CA ILE A 184 5.30 5.10 -8.59
C ILE A 184 6.48 4.69 -7.70
N LEU A 185 6.46 3.46 -7.17
CA LEU A 185 7.50 2.97 -6.27
C LEU A 185 8.84 2.76 -6.98
N LYS A 186 8.84 2.38 -8.26
CA LYS A 186 10.04 2.30 -9.07
C LYS A 186 10.66 3.68 -9.30
N ASN A 187 9.85 4.70 -9.60
CA ASN A 187 10.30 6.09 -9.75
C ASN A 187 10.89 6.63 -8.43
N LEU A 188 10.33 6.22 -7.29
CA LEU A 188 10.84 6.51 -5.95
C LEU A 188 12.00 5.61 -5.53
N LYS A 189 12.49 4.74 -6.43
CA LYS A 189 13.62 3.83 -6.24
C LYS A 189 13.50 2.92 -5.02
N PHE A 190 12.29 2.41 -4.77
CA PHE A 190 12.10 1.33 -3.80
C PHE A 190 12.75 0.03 -4.31
N ASP A 191 13.09 -0.87 -3.39
CA ASP A 191 13.58 -2.20 -3.74
C ASP A 191 12.47 -3.06 -4.36
N LYS A 192 12.90 -4.08 -5.12
CA LYS A 192 12.00 -4.97 -5.86
C LYS A 192 11.00 -5.71 -4.96
N LYS A 193 11.42 -6.10 -3.75
CA LYS A 193 10.56 -6.82 -2.80
C LYS A 193 9.42 -5.92 -2.34
N THR A 194 9.73 -4.70 -1.92
CA THR A 194 8.73 -3.69 -1.52
C THR A 194 7.75 -3.37 -2.65
N ILE A 195 8.26 -3.16 -3.89
CA ILE A 195 7.42 -2.89 -5.06
C ILE A 195 6.44 -4.04 -5.32
N GLN A 196 6.91 -5.28 -5.27
CA GLN A 196 6.08 -6.45 -5.51
C GLN A 196 5.04 -6.65 -4.40
N ALA A 197 5.44 -6.51 -3.14
CA ALA A 197 4.55 -6.64 -1.99
C ALA A 197 3.39 -5.63 -2.04
N VAL A 198 3.71 -4.35 -2.21
CA VAL A 198 2.68 -3.29 -2.26
C VAL A 198 1.75 -3.47 -3.46
N ALA A 199 2.30 -3.72 -4.65
CA ALA A 199 1.47 -3.93 -5.83
C ALA A 199 0.56 -5.16 -5.70
N HIS A 200 1.04 -6.22 -5.06
CA HIS A 200 0.26 -7.41 -4.77
C HIS A 200 -0.90 -7.11 -3.80
N LEU A 201 -0.64 -6.40 -2.71
CA LEU A 201 -1.66 -5.99 -1.75
C LEU A 201 -2.72 -5.09 -2.39
N VAL A 202 -2.30 -4.12 -3.21
CA VAL A 202 -3.21 -3.26 -3.99
C VAL A 202 -4.07 -4.08 -4.96
N GLU A 203 -3.51 -5.07 -5.64
CA GLU A 203 -4.27 -5.92 -6.58
C GLU A 203 -5.31 -6.79 -5.86
N GLN A 204 -5.02 -7.26 -4.66
CA GLN A 204 -5.84 -8.21 -3.93
C GLN A 204 -6.84 -7.58 -2.95
N HIS A 205 -6.77 -6.28 -2.68
CA HIS A 205 -7.51 -5.65 -1.56
C HIS A 205 -9.05 -5.80 -1.65
N LEU A 206 -9.62 -5.91 -2.85
CA LEU A 206 -11.06 -6.11 -3.00
C LEU A 206 -11.52 -7.56 -2.81
N ARG A 207 -10.62 -8.52 -2.89
CA ARG A 207 -10.97 -9.93 -2.92
C ARG A 207 -11.67 -10.43 -1.65
N PRO A 208 -11.24 -10.08 -0.42
CA PRO A 208 -11.93 -10.47 0.80
C PRO A 208 -13.39 -10.02 0.87
N HIS A 209 -13.72 -8.88 0.28
CA HIS A 209 -15.12 -8.41 0.23
C HIS A 209 -16.07 -9.34 -0.53
N THR A 210 -15.55 -10.23 -1.38
CA THR A 210 -16.35 -11.22 -2.11
C THR A 210 -16.69 -12.45 -1.25
N PHE A 211 -16.14 -12.59 -0.05
CA PHE A 211 -16.39 -13.73 0.85
C PHE A 211 -17.88 -13.85 1.22
N LYS A 212 -18.58 -12.74 1.42
CA LYS A 212 -20.03 -12.70 1.67
C LYS A 212 -20.89 -13.41 0.62
N MET A 213 -20.35 -13.65 -0.58
CA MET A 213 -21.02 -14.39 -1.66
C MET A 213 -20.95 -15.91 -1.46
N GLY A 214 -20.31 -16.40 -0.38
CA GLY A 214 -20.10 -17.80 -0.08
C GLY A 214 -18.91 -18.39 -0.83
N TRP A 215 -17.75 -18.47 -0.17
CA TRP A 215 -16.59 -19.14 -0.73
C TRP A 215 -16.63 -20.63 -0.48
N SER A 216 -16.39 -21.43 -1.53
CA SER A 216 -16.07 -22.84 -1.40
C SER A 216 -14.68 -23.03 -0.78
N ASP A 217 -14.38 -24.24 -0.29
CA ASP A 217 -13.04 -24.56 0.22
C ASP A 217 -11.94 -24.32 -0.81
N SER A 218 -12.23 -24.56 -2.09
CA SER A 218 -11.30 -24.24 -3.18
C SER A 218 -11.05 -22.74 -3.32
N ALA A 219 -12.07 -21.89 -3.11
CA ALA A 219 -11.89 -20.44 -3.14
C ALA A 219 -11.07 -19.95 -1.94
N VAL A 220 -11.27 -20.54 -0.75
CA VAL A 220 -10.47 -20.26 0.45
C VAL A 220 -9.01 -20.66 0.23
N ARG A 221 -8.76 -21.88 -0.30
CA ARG A 221 -7.40 -22.33 -0.63
C ARG A 221 -6.72 -21.38 -1.60
N ARG A 222 -7.43 -20.98 -2.66
CA ARG A 222 -6.93 -20.04 -3.65
C ARG A 222 -6.56 -18.70 -3.02
N TYR A 223 -7.41 -18.17 -2.12
CA TYR A 223 -7.11 -16.95 -1.40
C TYR A 223 -5.84 -17.07 -0.54
N ILE A 224 -5.72 -18.18 0.23
CA ILE A 224 -4.54 -18.44 1.07
C ILE A 224 -3.26 -18.45 0.24
N VAL A 225 -3.31 -19.12 -0.89
CA VAL A 225 -2.15 -19.24 -1.79
C VAL A 225 -1.81 -17.91 -2.46
N ASP A 226 -2.82 -17.23 -2.98
CA ASP A 226 -2.63 -15.97 -3.68
C ASP A 226 -2.19 -14.84 -2.72
N ALA A 227 -2.73 -14.79 -1.50
CA ALA A 227 -2.28 -13.83 -0.47
C ALA A 227 -0.84 -14.13 0.00
N GLY A 228 -0.46 -15.40 0.04
CA GLY A 228 0.90 -15.86 0.35
C GLY A 228 1.42 -15.34 1.69
N GLU A 229 2.65 -14.85 1.71
CA GLU A 229 3.31 -14.31 2.89
C GLU A 229 2.69 -13.00 3.40
N TYR A 230 1.91 -12.31 2.56
CA TYR A 230 1.30 -11.00 2.87
C TYR A 230 -0.16 -11.09 3.30
N MET A 231 -0.63 -12.27 3.73
CA MET A 231 -2.03 -12.46 4.13
C MET A 231 -2.43 -11.59 5.33
N ALA A 232 -1.52 -11.43 6.29
CA ALA A 232 -1.78 -10.61 7.47
C ALA A 232 -1.96 -9.14 7.10
N GLU A 233 -1.06 -8.61 6.27
CA GLU A 233 -1.12 -7.23 5.78
C GLU A 233 -2.34 -7.01 4.87
N LEU A 234 -2.72 -8.02 4.08
CA LEU A 234 -3.92 -7.94 3.24
C LEU A 234 -5.19 -7.87 4.08
N ASN A 235 -5.34 -8.73 5.08
CA ASN A 235 -6.49 -8.73 5.98
C ASN A 235 -6.55 -7.41 6.78
N GLU A 236 -5.40 -6.90 7.24
CA GLU A 236 -5.31 -5.61 7.91
C GLU A 236 -5.77 -4.46 6.99
N LEU A 237 -5.28 -4.42 5.75
CA LEU A 237 -5.64 -3.40 4.76
C LEU A 237 -7.16 -3.42 4.51
N VAL A 238 -7.75 -4.59 4.30
CA VAL A 238 -9.18 -4.74 4.05
C VAL A 238 -10.02 -4.29 5.23
N ARG A 239 -9.59 -4.59 6.47
CA ARG A 239 -10.26 -4.10 7.69
C ARG A 239 -10.16 -2.58 7.81
N ALA A 240 -9.00 -2.01 7.50
CA ALA A 240 -8.76 -0.57 7.53
C ALA A 240 -9.61 0.18 6.48
N ASP A 241 -9.85 -0.44 5.31
CA ASP A 241 -10.64 0.09 4.20
C ASP A 241 -12.14 0.23 4.54
N VAL A 242 -12.63 -0.49 5.55
CA VAL A 242 -14.01 -0.37 6.02
C VAL A 242 -14.21 0.96 6.73
N THR A 243 -14.65 1.99 6.00
CA THR A 243 -14.84 3.36 6.49
C THR A 243 -16.30 3.82 6.43
N THR A 244 -17.26 2.88 6.39
CA THR A 244 -18.69 3.23 6.36
C THR A 244 -19.15 3.92 7.66
N LYS A 245 -20.02 4.92 7.53
CA LYS A 245 -20.66 5.59 8.68
C LYS A 245 -21.86 4.81 9.23
N ASN A 246 -22.36 3.83 8.47
CA ASN A 246 -23.47 2.97 8.90
C ASN A 246 -22.89 1.84 9.80
N LYS A 247 -23.17 1.91 11.09
CA LYS A 247 -22.65 0.94 12.07
C LYS A 247 -23.17 -0.49 11.90
N GLU A 248 -24.39 -0.66 11.40
CA GLU A 248 -24.95 -2.00 11.12
C GLU A 248 -24.21 -2.64 9.95
N LYS A 249 -24.01 -1.87 8.88
CA LYS A 249 -23.25 -2.31 7.72
C LYS A 249 -21.77 -2.55 8.06
N GLU A 250 -21.18 -1.70 8.89
CA GLU A 250 -19.81 -1.87 9.40
C GLU A 250 -19.68 -3.20 10.15
N LYS A 251 -20.61 -3.47 11.08
CA LYS A 251 -20.64 -4.71 11.83
C LYS A 251 -20.79 -5.94 10.91
N GLU A 252 -21.74 -5.89 9.97
CA GLU A 252 -21.93 -6.98 9.01
C GLU A 252 -20.64 -7.30 8.23
N ILE A 253 -19.89 -6.26 7.81
CA ILE A 253 -18.65 -6.44 7.07
C ILE A 253 -17.58 -7.09 7.98
N PHE A 254 -17.42 -6.60 9.22
CA PHE A 254 -16.47 -7.17 10.17
C PHE A 254 -16.81 -8.61 10.53
N ASP A 255 -18.10 -8.92 10.80
CA ASP A 255 -18.56 -10.29 11.07
C ASP A 255 -18.23 -11.24 9.91
N ASN A 256 -18.36 -10.78 8.67
CA ASN A 256 -17.98 -11.53 7.47
C ASN A 256 -16.46 -11.74 7.35
N LEU A 257 -15.65 -10.73 7.70
CA LEU A 257 -14.19 -10.83 7.69
C LEU A 257 -13.70 -11.79 8.79
N ASP A 258 -14.30 -11.74 9.99
CA ASP A 258 -14.00 -12.67 11.09
C ASP A 258 -14.35 -14.11 10.71
N LEU A 259 -15.50 -14.32 10.06
CA LEU A 259 -15.89 -15.62 9.55
C LEU A 259 -14.93 -16.14 8.46
N MET A 260 -14.47 -15.25 7.58
CA MET A 260 -13.47 -15.59 6.56
C MET A 260 -12.16 -16.04 7.20
N GLU A 261 -11.65 -15.28 8.18
CA GLU A 261 -10.40 -15.61 8.87
C GLU A 261 -10.52 -16.94 9.61
N LYS A 262 -11.63 -17.18 10.31
CA LYS A 262 -11.90 -18.46 10.94
C LYS A 262 -11.91 -19.60 9.92
N ARG A 263 -12.53 -19.40 8.76
CA ARG A 263 -12.58 -20.40 7.69
C ARG A 263 -11.20 -20.67 7.09
N ILE A 264 -10.36 -19.66 6.99
CA ILE A 264 -8.96 -19.80 6.56
C ILE A 264 -8.20 -20.70 7.53
N GLU A 265 -8.32 -20.48 8.85
CA GLU A 265 -7.64 -21.32 9.84
C GLU A 265 -8.17 -22.78 9.81
N GLU A 266 -9.49 -22.99 9.72
CA GLU A 266 -10.07 -24.34 9.56
C GLU A 266 -9.51 -25.09 8.34
N VAL A 267 -9.31 -24.39 7.22
CA VAL A 267 -8.75 -25.00 6.00
C VAL A 267 -7.26 -25.26 6.17
N LYS A 268 -6.52 -24.37 6.83
CA LYS A 268 -5.09 -24.57 7.13
C LYS A 268 -4.85 -25.77 8.05
N GLU A 269 -5.71 -25.94 9.07
CA GLU A 269 -5.63 -27.04 10.03
C GLU A 269 -5.95 -28.39 9.38
N LYS A 270 -6.96 -28.44 8.49
CA LYS A 270 -7.37 -29.65 7.79
C LYS A 270 -6.39 -30.09 6.71
N GLU A 271 -5.74 -29.13 6.10
CA GLU A 271 -4.86 -29.34 4.97
C GLU A 271 -3.51 -28.72 5.29
N GLU A 272 -2.44 -29.54 5.34
CA GLU A 272 -1.08 -28.99 5.37
C GLU A 272 -0.84 -28.18 4.08
N ILE A 273 -1.16 -26.88 4.12
CA ILE A 273 -1.11 -25.98 2.95
C ILE A 273 0.29 -25.89 2.34
N SER A 274 1.34 -26.17 3.13
CA SER A 274 2.69 -26.36 2.60
C SER A 274 2.78 -27.48 1.54
N LYS A 275 1.82 -28.41 1.52
CA LYS A 275 1.70 -29.50 0.54
C LYS A 275 0.79 -29.15 -0.66
N LEU A 276 0.21 -27.97 -0.73
CA LEU A 276 -0.57 -27.53 -1.90
C LEU A 276 0.28 -27.22 -3.15
N ARG A 277 1.59 -27.39 -3.08
CA ARG A 277 2.43 -27.34 -4.28
C ARG A 277 2.06 -28.49 -5.22
N PRO A 278 2.02 -28.24 -6.56
CA PRO A 278 1.86 -29.32 -7.50
C PRO A 278 2.89 -30.42 -7.23
N PRO A 279 2.53 -31.69 -7.37
CA PRO A 279 3.45 -32.80 -7.13
C PRO A 279 4.59 -32.89 -8.16
N LEU A 280 4.58 -32.00 -9.17
CA LEU A 280 5.66 -31.79 -10.14
C LEU A 280 6.21 -30.37 -9.99
N THR A 281 7.53 -30.24 -10.00
CA THR A 281 8.23 -28.96 -10.07
C THR A 281 8.39 -28.52 -11.53
N GLY A 282 8.67 -27.23 -11.76
CA GLY A 282 8.97 -26.70 -13.09
C GLY A 282 10.14 -27.42 -13.75
N ASP A 283 11.17 -27.79 -12.97
CA ASP A 283 12.34 -28.56 -13.46
C ASP A 283 11.96 -29.97 -13.89
N GLU A 284 11.06 -30.64 -13.15
CA GLU A 284 10.55 -31.97 -13.54
C GLU A 284 9.69 -31.90 -14.80
N VAL A 285 8.87 -30.84 -14.95
CA VAL A 285 8.09 -30.59 -16.18
C VAL A 285 9.03 -30.33 -17.37
N MET A 286 10.07 -29.51 -17.19
CA MET A 286 11.06 -29.27 -18.24
C MET A 286 11.77 -30.54 -18.66
N LYS A 287 12.18 -31.38 -17.72
CA LYS A 287 12.81 -32.70 -18.00
C LYS A 287 11.85 -33.65 -18.69
N LEU A 288 10.59 -33.72 -18.24
CA LEU A 288 9.58 -34.67 -18.78
C LEU A 288 9.28 -34.39 -20.26
N PHE A 289 9.28 -33.12 -20.68
CA PHE A 289 8.91 -32.70 -22.04
C PHE A 289 10.07 -32.12 -22.84
N ASN A 290 11.30 -32.20 -22.33
CA ASN A 290 12.50 -31.60 -22.94
C ASN A 290 12.31 -30.12 -23.31
N LEU A 291 11.72 -29.34 -22.39
CA LEU A 291 11.42 -27.91 -22.57
C LEU A 291 12.51 -27.03 -21.95
N GLN A 292 12.74 -25.87 -22.56
CA GLN A 292 13.50 -24.79 -21.95
C GLN A 292 12.58 -23.94 -21.07
N PRO A 293 13.13 -23.18 -20.08
CA PRO A 293 12.34 -22.22 -19.30
C PRO A 293 11.57 -21.27 -20.21
N GLY A 294 10.25 -21.18 -20.06
CA GLY A 294 9.41 -20.34 -20.91
C GLY A 294 7.92 -20.47 -20.67
N PRO A 295 7.10 -19.75 -21.47
CA PRO A 295 5.65 -19.67 -21.28
C PRO A 295 4.95 -21.05 -21.21
N ARG A 296 5.44 -22.02 -21.95
CA ARG A 296 4.86 -23.38 -22.03
C ARG A 296 4.98 -24.14 -20.72
N VAL A 297 6.12 -24.02 -20.04
CA VAL A 297 6.31 -24.56 -18.70
C VAL A 297 5.33 -23.88 -17.72
N GLY A 298 5.17 -22.57 -17.84
CA GLY A 298 4.24 -21.77 -17.04
C GLY A 298 2.77 -22.22 -17.22
N GLU A 299 2.34 -22.48 -18.46
CA GLU A 299 0.99 -23.00 -18.75
C GLU A 299 0.72 -24.35 -18.07
N ILE A 300 1.66 -25.28 -18.20
CA ILE A 300 1.56 -26.62 -17.59
C ILE A 300 1.52 -26.50 -16.06
N MET A 301 2.46 -25.75 -15.48
CA MET A 301 2.53 -25.53 -14.04
C MET A 301 1.26 -24.86 -13.50
N LYS A 302 0.71 -23.89 -14.22
CA LYS A 302 -0.54 -23.23 -13.85
C LYS A 302 -1.71 -24.22 -13.80
N ALA A 303 -1.84 -25.10 -14.78
CA ALA A 303 -2.92 -26.07 -14.84
C ALA A 303 -2.78 -27.17 -13.75
N LEU A 304 -1.55 -27.61 -13.46
CA LEU A 304 -1.27 -28.51 -12.34
C LEU A 304 -1.65 -27.88 -11.00
N TYR A 305 -1.37 -26.61 -10.87
CA TYR A 305 -1.70 -25.82 -9.69
C TYR A 305 -3.23 -25.66 -9.52
N GLU A 306 -3.93 -25.33 -10.61
CA GLU A 306 -5.40 -25.23 -10.64
C GLU A 306 -6.07 -26.54 -10.25
N GLN A 307 -5.57 -27.67 -10.75
CA GLN A 307 -6.09 -28.99 -10.38
C GLN A 307 -5.89 -29.26 -8.88
N ARG A 308 -4.72 -28.93 -8.33
CA ARG A 308 -4.42 -29.10 -6.90
C ARG A 308 -5.33 -28.27 -6.00
N ILE A 309 -5.60 -27.02 -6.37
CA ILE A 309 -6.49 -26.11 -5.62
C ILE A 309 -7.94 -26.60 -5.67
N ASN A 310 -8.41 -27.06 -6.83
CA ASN A 310 -9.81 -27.43 -7.04
C ASN A 310 -10.13 -28.86 -6.58
N GLY A 311 -9.20 -29.79 -6.73
CA GLY A 311 -9.42 -31.24 -6.54
C GLY A 311 -8.87 -31.84 -5.24
N GLY A 312 -8.11 -31.06 -4.42
CA GLY A 312 -7.47 -31.62 -3.23
C GLY A 312 -6.17 -32.38 -3.53
N GLU A 313 -5.92 -33.53 -2.86
CA GLU A 313 -4.70 -34.31 -3.11
C GLU A 313 -4.66 -34.90 -4.52
N VAL A 314 -3.56 -34.60 -5.22
CA VAL A 314 -3.27 -35.12 -6.57
C VAL A 314 -1.98 -35.91 -6.49
N SER A 315 -2.04 -37.18 -6.92
CA SER A 315 -0.85 -38.02 -6.99
C SER A 315 0.12 -37.54 -8.07
N LYS A 316 1.40 -37.91 -7.94
CA LYS A 316 2.39 -37.60 -8.96
C LYS A 316 2.05 -38.17 -10.35
N GLU A 317 1.41 -39.33 -10.39
CA GLU A 317 0.98 -40.01 -11.62
C GLU A 317 -0.16 -39.27 -12.33
N GLU A 318 -1.15 -38.78 -11.57
CA GLU A 318 -2.24 -37.93 -12.08
C GLU A 318 -1.71 -36.59 -12.61
N ALA A 319 -0.74 -35.97 -11.89
CA ALA A 319 -0.10 -34.76 -12.35
C ALA A 319 0.68 -34.95 -13.66
N ILE A 320 1.40 -36.03 -13.81
CA ILE A 320 2.11 -36.40 -15.07
C ILE A 320 1.10 -36.57 -16.20
N THR A 321 -0.03 -37.27 -15.92
CA THR A 321 -1.08 -37.51 -16.92
C THR A 321 -1.71 -36.22 -17.39
N LEU A 322 -2.02 -35.30 -16.46
CA LEU A 322 -2.55 -33.99 -16.80
C LEU A 322 -1.53 -33.15 -17.58
N ALA A 323 -0.28 -33.14 -17.14
CA ALA A 323 0.80 -32.42 -17.81
C ALA A 323 0.97 -32.91 -19.27
N LYS A 324 0.91 -34.22 -19.53
CA LYS A 324 0.94 -34.77 -20.88
C LYS A 324 -0.25 -34.32 -21.71
N LYS A 325 -1.48 -34.40 -21.16
CA LYS A 325 -2.69 -33.96 -21.85
C LYS A 325 -2.63 -32.48 -22.27
N ILE A 326 -2.06 -31.63 -21.42
CA ILE A 326 -1.90 -30.19 -21.73
C ILE A 326 -0.80 -29.98 -22.79
N TYR A 327 0.28 -30.77 -22.71
CA TYR A 327 1.36 -30.70 -23.67
C TYR A 327 0.93 -31.18 -25.07
N GLU A 328 0.09 -32.20 -25.18
CA GLU A 328 -0.40 -32.77 -26.43
C GLU A 328 -1.54 -31.96 -27.08
N ASN A 329 -2.31 -31.20 -26.34
CA ASN A 329 -3.46 -30.44 -26.85
C ASN A 329 -3.08 -29.13 -27.59
N LYS A 330 -1.86 -29.06 -28.17
CA LYS A 330 -1.38 -28.12 -29.17
C LYS A 330 -0.31 -28.75 -30.02
#